data_7fd8d06d389f1965a24cc2f0dc2e3088
#
_entry.id   7fd8d06d389f1965a24cc2f0dc2e3088
#
_cell.length_a   1.000
_cell.length_b   1.000
_cell.length_c   1.000
_cell.angle_alpha   90.00
_cell.angle_beta   90.00
_cell.angle_gamma   90.00
#
_symmetry.space_group_name_H-M   'P 1'
#
loop_
_entity.id
_entity.type
_entity.pdbx_description
1 polymer ?
#
loop_
_entity_poly.entity_id
_entity_poly.type
_entity_poly.pdbx_seq_one_letter_code
_entity_poly.pdbx_strand_id
1 'polypeptide(L)'
;MNYHIIPQDKFFEAYIEDIYRIHQEDNNVIWVRGERGESSFFFTDHPVEYLGNSAQIYLERFRLLTSDDKLFVSWYDVFIGRIILQSELKASLFVYLMGGDFYAQPVWWHLNWILDPITRRKIKIERLFPVVLPPRKPWRWYRWVKFKVLQYKQYFEKLETIKRVNYLVLPEHAKEEIRLIRKLYPGCEAEHRIGTFDQNFDLSRDIPLKRIPSTGETIKLLLGNSSDPAGNQMDAICYLKKREKEPFDVYCLLSYGDRDAFEWICEYGESCLGNQFHPITKYMKREQYIHFMNEMDVVVMYHNRQQAAGATMTALALGKPVFLKAKSPLYTQLSEIGVKSIYDVALLHTVSIRSAICDAQMNRKDTLERLYKEYSEDVRLRHLKELLK
;
A
#
# COMPACT_ATOMS: atom_id res chain seq x y z
N MET A 1 -17.92 -23.75 -0.85
CA MET A 1 -18.38 -22.34 -0.78
C MET A 1 -17.19 -21.40 -0.62
N ASN A 2 -17.29 -20.18 -1.13
CA ASN A 2 -16.29 -19.12 -0.96
C ASN A 2 -16.85 -18.05 -0.01
N TYR A 3 -16.15 -17.79 1.07
CA TYR A 3 -16.51 -16.77 2.06
C TYR A 3 -15.50 -15.64 2.01
N HIS A 4 -15.98 -14.40 1.96
CA HIS A 4 -15.13 -13.22 1.83
C HIS A 4 -15.33 -12.30 3.03
N ILE A 5 -14.25 -11.99 3.76
CA ILE A 5 -14.26 -10.99 4.82
C ILE A 5 -13.56 -9.74 4.32
N ILE A 6 -14.31 -8.64 4.29
CA ILE A 6 -13.83 -7.36 3.79
C ILE A 6 -14.14 -6.23 4.79
N PRO A 7 -13.26 -5.21 4.92
CA PRO A 7 -13.59 -3.99 5.64
C PRO A 7 -14.48 -3.06 4.81
N GLN A 8 -15.13 -2.10 5.46
CA GLN A 8 -15.89 -1.05 4.79
C GLN A 8 -14.95 0.04 4.25
N ASP A 9 -14.37 -0.21 3.08
CA ASP A 9 -13.51 0.74 2.38
C ASP A 9 -13.87 0.77 0.90
N LYS A 10 -13.71 1.92 0.27
CA LYS A 10 -14.00 2.17 -1.16
C LYS A 10 -13.34 1.18 -2.13
N PHE A 11 -12.26 0.55 -1.72
CA PHE A 11 -11.56 -0.43 -2.54
C PHE A 11 -12.32 -1.73 -2.73
N PHE A 12 -13.29 -2.01 -1.88
CA PHE A 12 -14.01 -3.29 -1.88
C PHE A 12 -15.30 -3.27 -2.68
N GLU A 13 -15.83 -2.10 -3.03
CA GLU A 13 -17.03 -1.99 -3.87
C GLU A 13 -16.84 -2.71 -5.21
N ALA A 14 -15.75 -2.38 -5.91
CA ALA A 14 -15.44 -2.99 -7.18
C ALA A 14 -15.01 -4.48 -7.05
N TYR A 15 -14.42 -4.89 -5.92
CA TYR A 15 -14.15 -6.32 -5.64
C TYR A 15 -15.44 -7.12 -5.50
N ILE A 16 -16.44 -6.57 -4.83
CA ILE A 16 -17.79 -7.17 -4.74
C ILE A 16 -18.39 -7.29 -6.13
N GLU A 17 -18.36 -6.21 -6.90
CA GLU A 17 -18.83 -6.18 -8.29
C GLU A 17 -18.17 -7.29 -9.14
N ASP A 18 -16.85 -7.45 -9.04
CA ASP A 18 -16.12 -8.49 -9.74
C ASP A 18 -16.57 -9.91 -9.33
N ILE A 19 -16.81 -10.14 -8.03
CA ILE A 19 -17.32 -11.44 -7.54
C ILE A 19 -18.68 -11.75 -8.16
N TYR A 20 -19.61 -10.81 -8.10
CA TYR A 20 -20.96 -11.01 -8.65
C TYR A 20 -20.96 -11.13 -10.17
N ARG A 21 -20.06 -10.45 -10.85
CA ARG A 21 -19.90 -10.52 -12.31
C ARG A 21 -19.38 -11.88 -12.78
N ILE A 22 -18.50 -12.52 -12.00
CA ILE A 22 -17.89 -13.80 -12.38
C ILE A 22 -18.82 -14.97 -12.04
N HIS A 23 -19.46 -14.93 -10.89
CA HIS A 23 -20.32 -15.97 -10.37
C HIS A 23 -21.69 -15.40 -10.06
N GLN A 24 -22.61 -15.48 -11.05
CA GLN A 24 -23.99 -15.05 -10.90
C GLN A 24 -24.80 -15.88 -9.89
N GLU A 25 -24.26 -16.94 -9.31
CA GLU A 25 -24.98 -17.87 -8.44
C GLU A 25 -24.20 -18.22 -7.16
N ASP A 26 -24.92 -18.30 -6.10
CA ASP A 26 -24.91 -18.90 -4.75
C ASP A 26 -23.62 -19.47 -4.12
N ASN A 27 -22.45 -19.43 -4.75
CA ASN A 27 -21.24 -20.02 -4.22
C ASN A 27 -20.35 -19.03 -3.45
N ASN A 28 -20.76 -17.76 -3.34
CA ASN A 28 -20.00 -16.73 -2.66
C ASN A 28 -20.84 -16.05 -1.58
N VAL A 29 -20.29 -15.94 -0.39
CA VAL A 29 -20.87 -15.21 0.74
C VAL A 29 -19.94 -14.08 1.12
N ILE A 30 -20.43 -12.84 1.14
CA ILE A 30 -19.63 -11.66 1.47
C ILE A 30 -20.01 -11.17 2.85
N TRP A 31 -19.05 -11.23 3.76
CA TRP A 31 -19.12 -10.72 5.12
C TRP A 31 -18.39 -9.38 5.23
N VAL A 32 -19.12 -8.34 5.52
CA VAL A 32 -18.59 -6.99 5.73
C VAL A 32 -18.34 -6.77 7.21
N ARG A 33 -17.15 -6.33 7.56
CA ARG A 33 -16.77 -6.04 8.97
C ARG A 33 -17.44 -4.75 9.44
N GLY A 34 -17.89 -4.77 10.70
CA GLY A 34 -18.56 -3.62 11.32
C GLY A 34 -20.04 -3.55 11.05
N GLU A 35 -20.68 -2.50 11.52
CA GLU A 35 -22.12 -2.24 11.35
C GLU A 35 -22.37 -1.53 10.02
N ARG A 36 -23.58 -1.71 9.46
CA ARG A 36 -23.96 -1.06 8.21
C ARG A 36 -23.90 0.46 8.36
N GLY A 37 -23.15 1.13 7.47
CA GLY A 37 -23.02 2.59 7.45
C GLY A 37 -21.96 3.16 8.41
N GLU A 38 -21.10 2.35 9.02
CA GLU A 38 -19.95 2.84 9.81
C GLU A 38 -18.97 3.67 8.95
N SER A 39 -18.83 3.35 7.66
CA SER A 39 -17.99 4.09 6.73
C SER A 39 -18.85 4.81 5.69
N SER A 40 -18.61 6.11 5.53
CA SER A 40 -19.21 6.91 4.46
C SER A 40 -18.55 6.68 3.09
N PHE A 41 -17.50 5.88 3.05
CA PHE A 41 -16.71 5.59 1.84
C PHE A 41 -17.00 4.20 1.26
N PHE A 42 -17.97 3.48 1.81
CA PHE A 42 -18.34 2.15 1.34
C PHE A 42 -19.83 2.07 1.05
N PHE A 43 -20.15 1.72 -0.18
CA PHE A 43 -21.51 1.50 -0.62
C PHE A 43 -21.59 0.33 -1.59
N THR A 44 -22.60 -0.54 -1.45
CA THR A 44 -22.87 -1.61 -2.41
C THR A 44 -24.35 -1.92 -2.45
N ASP A 45 -24.87 -2.16 -3.65
CA ASP A 45 -26.25 -2.65 -3.90
C ASP A 45 -26.31 -4.18 -3.92
N HIS A 46 -25.14 -4.85 -3.93
CA HIS A 46 -25.09 -6.31 -3.90
C HIS A 46 -25.43 -6.87 -2.52
N PRO A 47 -25.98 -8.07 -2.44
CA PRO A 47 -26.25 -8.75 -1.18
C PRO A 47 -24.96 -8.98 -0.39
N VAL A 48 -24.88 -8.42 0.83
CA VAL A 48 -23.78 -8.62 1.76
C VAL A 48 -24.32 -8.76 3.18
N GLU A 49 -23.63 -9.51 4.03
CA GLU A 49 -23.95 -9.66 5.45
C GLU A 49 -22.98 -8.83 6.29
N TYR A 50 -23.48 -7.93 7.13
CA TYR A 50 -22.66 -7.17 8.07
C TYR A 50 -22.54 -7.95 9.38
N LEU A 51 -21.30 -8.27 9.78
CA LEU A 51 -21.02 -9.09 10.96
C LEU A 51 -20.87 -8.29 12.26
N GLY A 52 -20.98 -6.96 12.22
CA GLY A 52 -20.72 -6.14 13.39
C GLY A 52 -19.28 -6.25 13.90
N ASN A 53 -19.08 -5.85 15.18
CA ASN A 53 -17.76 -5.83 15.83
C ASN A 53 -17.62 -6.93 16.91
N SER A 54 -18.58 -7.83 17.04
CA SER A 54 -18.58 -8.89 18.06
C SER A 54 -17.76 -10.10 17.59
N ALA A 55 -16.68 -10.45 18.31
CA ALA A 55 -15.89 -11.63 18.03
C ALA A 55 -16.71 -12.94 18.05
N GLN A 56 -17.76 -12.99 18.85
CA GLN A 56 -18.63 -14.16 18.99
C GLN A 56 -19.33 -14.52 17.67
N ILE A 57 -19.81 -13.52 16.94
CA ILE A 57 -20.49 -13.72 15.64
C ILE A 57 -19.52 -14.37 14.64
N TYR A 58 -18.28 -13.85 14.56
CA TYR A 58 -17.27 -14.44 13.69
C TYR A 58 -16.89 -15.87 14.11
N LEU A 59 -16.75 -16.14 15.41
CA LEU A 59 -16.45 -17.47 15.92
C LEU A 59 -17.54 -18.48 15.53
N GLU A 60 -18.79 -18.13 15.67
CA GLU A 60 -19.92 -18.96 15.29
C GLU A 60 -19.90 -19.25 13.78
N ARG A 61 -19.68 -18.23 12.96
CA ARG A 61 -19.59 -18.36 11.50
C ARG A 61 -18.41 -19.24 11.08
N PHE A 62 -17.22 -19.04 11.63
CA PHE A 62 -16.02 -19.77 11.25
C PHE A 62 -16.08 -21.25 11.63
N ARG A 63 -16.73 -21.59 12.75
CA ARG A 63 -16.94 -23.00 13.16
C ARG A 63 -17.83 -23.79 12.22
N LEU A 64 -18.70 -23.10 11.47
CA LEU A 64 -19.57 -23.75 10.49
C LEU A 64 -18.86 -24.08 9.17
N LEU A 65 -17.69 -23.48 8.92
CA LEU A 65 -16.93 -23.71 7.70
C LEU A 65 -16.29 -25.11 7.74
N THR A 66 -16.31 -25.78 6.60
CA THR A 66 -15.76 -27.13 6.39
C THR A 66 -14.41 -27.08 5.66
N SER A 67 -13.76 -28.22 5.51
CA SER A 67 -12.53 -28.35 4.72
C SER A 67 -12.69 -28.03 3.23
N ASP A 68 -13.91 -28.13 2.72
CA ASP A 68 -14.23 -27.88 1.32
C ASP A 68 -14.50 -26.38 1.04
N ASP A 69 -14.56 -25.59 2.10
CA ASP A 69 -14.81 -24.15 2.01
C ASP A 69 -13.49 -23.37 1.89
N LYS A 70 -13.58 -22.19 1.30
CA LYS A 70 -12.49 -21.20 1.21
C LYS A 70 -12.88 -19.93 1.94
N LEU A 71 -11.99 -19.45 2.79
CA LEU A 71 -12.13 -18.18 3.49
C LEU A 71 -11.13 -17.17 2.95
N PHE A 72 -11.61 -16.18 2.24
CA PHE A 72 -10.83 -15.05 1.74
C PHE A 72 -10.89 -13.89 2.73
N VAL A 73 -9.74 -13.46 3.23
CA VAL A 73 -9.65 -12.36 4.19
C VAL A 73 -8.87 -11.21 3.58
N SER A 74 -9.52 -10.08 3.48
CA SER A 74 -8.88 -8.81 3.18
C SER A 74 -8.69 -8.01 4.46
N TRP A 75 -7.50 -7.41 4.62
CA TRP A 75 -7.11 -6.73 5.86
C TRP A 75 -6.97 -7.69 7.07
N TYR A 76 -5.98 -8.57 6.98
CA TYR A 76 -5.68 -9.58 8.00
C TYR A 76 -5.00 -8.97 9.24
N ASP A 77 -5.79 -8.50 10.19
CA ASP A 77 -5.31 -7.94 11.45
C ASP A 77 -5.30 -8.95 12.62
N VAL A 78 -4.86 -8.49 13.79
CA VAL A 78 -4.79 -9.34 15.00
C VAL A 78 -6.18 -9.78 15.48
N PHE A 79 -7.22 -8.97 15.24
CA PHE A 79 -8.60 -9.32 15.62
C PHE A 79 -9.06 -10.56 14.84
N ILE A 80 -9.00 -10.53 13.52
CA ILE A 80 -9.36 -11.67 12.67
C ILE A 80 -8.46 -12.88 12.97
N GLY A 81 -7.16 -12.66 13.12
CA GLY A 81 -6.22 -13.74 13.44
C GLY A 81 -6.56 -14.49 14.75
N ARG A 82 -6.95 -13.78 15.81
CA ARG A 82 -7.39 -14.40 17.07
C ARG A 82 -8.63 -15.24 16.88
N ILE A 83 -9.59 -14.76 16.12
CA ILE A 83 -10.82 -15.49 15.85
C ILE A 83 -10.52 -16.79 15.10
N ILE A 84 -9.64 -16.73 14.09
CA ILE A 84 -9.19 -17.89 13.34
C ILE A 84 -8.56 -18.94 14.26
N LEU A 85 -7.69 -18.52 15.21
CA LEU A 85 -7.10 -19.46 16.18
C LEU A 85 -8.14 -20.09 17.11
N GLN A 86 -9.12 -19.30 17.57
CA GLN A 86 -10.14 -19.74 18.52
C GLN A 86 -11.26 -20.55 17.89
N SER A 87 -11.50 -20.38 16.60
CA SER A 87 -12.58 -21.06 15.88
C SER A 87 -12.20 -22.48 15.44
N GLU A 88 -10.89 -22.85 15.50
CA GLU A 88 -10.39 -24.10 14.92
C GLU A 88 -10.77 -24.21 13.43
N LEU A 89 -10.62 -23.12 12.70
CA LEU A 89 -11.01 -22.99 11.29
C LEU A 89 -10.52 -24.19 10.47
N LYS A 90 -11.45 -24.86 9.78
CA LYS A 90 -11.18 -26.00 8.89
C LYS A 90 -11.02 -25.57 7.44
N ALA A 91 -11.66 -24.49 7.04
CA ALA A 91 -11.60 -23.96 5.67
C ALA A 91 -10.20 -23.52 5.28
N SER A 92 -9.87 -23.59 4.00
CA SER A 92 -8.64 -23.06 3.46
C SER A 92 -8.62 -21.52 3.55
N LEU A 93 -7.59 -20.97 4.19
CA LEU A 93 -7.47 -19.53 4.45
C LEU A 93 -6.62 -18.83 3.40
N PHE A 94 -7.25 -17.96 2.64
CA PHE A 94 -6.64 -17.08 1.64
C PHE A 94 -6.58 -15.66 2.19
N VAL A 95 -5.40 -15.04 2.19
CA VAL A 95 -5.21 -13.67 2.69
C VAL A 95 -4.75 -12.76 1.56
N TYR A 96 -5.56 -11.76 1.23
CA TYR A 96 -5.16 -10.65 0.38
C TYR A 96 -4.28 -9.69 1.18
N LEU A 97 -3.08 -9.47 0.70
CA LEU A 97 -2.12 -8.58 1.34
C LEU A 97 -2.39 -7.13 0.93
N MET A 98 -2.93 -6.36 1.87
CA MET A 98 -3.30 -4.95 1.65
C MET A 98 -2.20 -3.96 2.02
N GLY A 99 -1.11 -4.43 2.61
CA GLY A 99 0.04 -3.63 3.06
C GLY A 99 -0.09 -3.15 4.50
N GLY A 100 -1.07 -2.32 4.84
CA GLY A 100 -1.24 -1.82 6.21
C GLY A 100 -1.37 -2.92 7.25
N ASP A 101 -2.04 -3.98 6.94
CA ASP A 101 -2.24 -5.16 7.80
C ASP A 101 -0.95 -5.92 8.13
N PHE A 102 0.05 -5.90 7.25
CA PHE A 102 1.33 -6.60 7.45
C PHE A 102 2.47 -5.67 7.85
N TYR A 103 2.46 -4.41 7.41
CA TYR A 103 3.56 -3.49 7.62
C TYR A 103 3.35 -2.46 8.74
N ALA A 104 2.11 -2.27 9.20
CA ALA A 104 1.78 -1.26 10.21
C ALA A 104 2.19 -1.63 11.65
N GLN A 105 2.74 -2.82 11.89
CA GLN A 105 3.15 -3.24 13.22
C GLN A 105 4.61 -2.87 13.49
N PRO A 106 4.88 -1.75 14.18
CA PRO A 106 6.23 -1.30 14.43
C PRO A 106 6.84 -2.03 15.61
N VAL A 107 7.23 -3.28 15.44
CA VAL A 107 8.25 -3.81 16.30
C VAL A 107 9.55 -3.14 15.87
N TRP A 108 10.28 -2.60 16.84
CA TRP A 108 11.38 -1.70 16.56
C TRP A 108 12.45 -2.27 15.60
N TRP A 109 12.65 -3.59 15.55
CA TRP A 109 13.57 -4.24 14.61
C TRP A 109 13.04 -4.26 13.17
N HIS A 110 11.73 -4.22 12.94
CA HIS A 110 11.15 -4.10 11.60
C HIS A 110 11.40 -2.72 10.97
N LEU A 111 11.57 -1.69 11.80
CA LEU A 111 11.82 -0.33 11.34
C LEU A 111 13.08 -0.25 10.46
N ASN A 112 14.07 -1.10 10.69
CA ASN A 112 15.29 -1.12 9.89
C ASN A 112 15.08 -1.58 8.45
N TRP A 113 13.98 -2.28 8.17
CA TRP A 113 13.66 -2.79 6.84
C TRP A 113 12.69 -1.90 6.08
N ILE A 114 11.85 -1.18 6.82
CA ILE A 114 10.78 -0.34 6.27
C ILE A 114 11.21 1.12 6.19
N LEU A 115 11.97 1.59 7.19
CA LEU A 115 12.33 3.00 7.34
C LEU A 115 13.80 3.24 7.07
N ASP A 116 14.08 4.33 6.36
CA ASP A 116 15.41 4.85 6.14
C ASP A 116 15.92 5.64 7.37
N PRO A 117 17.22 5.95 7.43
CA PRO A 117 17.87 6.44 8.64
C PRO A 117 17.25 7.69 9.26
N ILE A 118 16.87 8.71 8.46
CA ILE A 118 16.32 9.99 8.97
C ILE A 118 14.92 9.77 9.54
N THR A 119 14.03 9.17 8.76
CA THR A 119 12.65 8.86 9.16
C THR A 119 12.64 7.91 10.37
N ARG A 120 13.49 6.89 10.35
CA ARG A 120 13.65 5.95 11.45
C ARG A 120 14.12 6.61 12.73
N ARG A 121 15.11 7.53 12.65
CA ARG A 121 15.61 8.29 13.80
C ARG A 121 14.49 9.16 14.40
N LYS A 122 13.72 9.85 13.55
CA LYS A 122 12.59 10.70 14.01
C LYS A 122 11.55 9.86 14.73
N ILE A 123 11.12 8.74 14.16
CA ILE A 123 10.17 7.82 14.80
C ILE A 123 10.71 7.25 16.12
N LYS A 124 11.98 6.88 16.16
CA LYS A 124 12.59 6.42 17.42
C LYS A 124 12.52 7.49 18.51
N ILE A 125 12.88 8.73 18.17
CA ILE A 125 12.86 9.84 19.14
C ILE A 125 11.42 10.14 19.59
N GLU A 126 10.51 10.30 18.66
CA GLU A 126 9.14 10.80 18.95
C GLU A 126 8.22 9.71 19.53
N ARG A 127 8.38 8.45 19.08
CA ARG A 127 7.43 7.39 19.43
C ARG A 127 8.00 6.27 20.28
N LEU A 128 9.29 5.94 20.13
CA LEU A 128 9.91 4.85 20.87
C LEU A 128 10.64 5.32 22.14
N PHE A 129 11.21 6.52 22.10
CA PHE A 129 11.95 7.12 23.21
C PHE A 129 11.39 8.50 23.61
N PRO A 130 10.06 8.68 23.78
CA PRO A 130 9.54 9.96 24.23
C PRO A 130 10.00 10.30 25.66
N VAL A 131 10.92 9.51 26.24
CA VAL A 131 11.36 9.56 27.63
C VAL A 131 12.87 9.38 27.76
N VAL A 132 13.63 10.30 27.19
CA VAL A 132 15.03 10.49 27.62
C VAL A 132 15.13 11.40 28.84
N LEU A 133 14.06 12.13 29.15
CA LEU A 133 13.90 12.88 30.40
C LEU A 133 12.80 12.22 31.23
N PRO A 134 13.01 11.99 32.53
CA PRO A 134 11.96 11.44 33.37
C PRO A 134 10.72 12.34 33.26
N PRO A 135 9.59 11.81 32.83
CA PRO A 135 8.41 12.63 32.65
C PRO A 135 8.03 13.18 34.01
N ARG A 136 7.82 14.50 34.08
CA ARG A 136 7.30 15.16 35.28
C ARG A 136 6.00 14.54 35.83
N LYS A 137 5.43 13.54 35.13
CA LYS A 137 4.20 12.84 35.48
C LYS A 137 4.37 11.32 35.29
N PRO A 138 4.49 10.53 36.38
CA PRO A 138 4.71 9.07 36.36
C PRO A 138 3.68 8.28 35.52
N TRP A 139 2.42 8.75 35.46
CA TRP A 139 1.34 8.10 34.70
C TRP A 139 1.59 8.07 33.18
N ARG A 140 2.35 9.03 32.63
CA ARG A 140 2.73 9.00 31.20
C ARG A 140 3.67 7.85 30.90
N TRP A 141 4.57 7.54 31.81
CA TRP A 141 5.49 6.41 31.70
C TRP A 141 4.75 5.07 31.73
N TYR A 142 3.79 4.94 32.66
CA TYR A 142 2.94 3.76 32.75
C TYR A 142 2.14 3.52 31.44
N ARG A 143 1.52 4.57 30.88
CA ARG A 143 0.79 4.47 29.60
C ARG A 143 1.70 4.06 28.45
N TRP A 144 2.92 4.59 28.39
CA TRP A 144 3.90 4.23 27.37
C TRP A 144 4.33 2.76 27.51
N VAL A 145 4.70 2.30 28.72
CA VAL A 145 5.05 0.89 28.96
C VAL A 145 3.89 -0.03 28.57
N LYS A 146 2.67 0.28 29.03
CA LYS A 146 1.47 -0.48 28.67
C LYS A 146 1.27 -0.56 27.14
N PHE A 147 1.45 0.55 26.44
CA PHE A 147 1.35 0.60 24.98
C PHE A 147 2.42 -0.29 24.32
N LYS A 148 3.66 -0.25 24.79
CA LYS A 148 4.74 -1.11 24.28
C LYS A 148 4.48 -2.58 24.53
N VAL A 149 4.08 -2.95 25.73
CA VAL A 149 3.71 -4.34 26.05
C VAL A 149 2.60 -4.82 25.11
N LEU A 150 1.59 -3.98 24.87
CA LEU A 150 0.49 -4.32 23.95
C LEU A 150 0.97 -4.51 22.51
N GLN A 151 1.87 -3.65 22.02
CA GLN A 151 2.44 -3.78 20.67
C GLN A 151 3.20 -5.10 20.50
N TYR A 152 4.06 -5.45 21.49
CA TYR A 152 4.78 -6.73 21.45
C TYR A 152 3.83 -7.91 21.52
N LYS A 153 2.83 -7.85 22.39
CA LYS A 153 1.80 -8.89 22.47
C LYS A 153 1.11 -9.07 21.12
N GLN A 154 0.66 -8.00 20.49
CA GLN A 154 0.02 -8.04 19.17
C GLN A 154 0.93 -8.63 18.09
N TYR A 155 2.23 -8.32 18.13
CA TYR A 155 3.18 -8.90 17.20
C TYR A 155 3.33 -10.42 17.37
N PHE A 156 3.50 -10.90 18.61
CA PHE A 156 3.59 -12.33 18.88
C PHE A 156 2.30 -13.06 18.54
N GLU A 157 1.16 -12.46 18.82
CA GLU A 157 -0.14 -13.00 18.38
C GLU A 157 -0.21 -13.07 16.84
N LYS A 158 0.26 -12.06 16.14
CA LYS A 158 0.32 -12.07 14.66
C LYS A 158 1.23 -13.18 14.15
N LEU A 159 2.39 -13.42 14.79
CA LEU A 159 3.27 -14.54 14.45
C LEU A 159 2.58 -15.90 14.57
N GLU A 160 1.75 -16.11 15.59
CA GLU A 160 1.02 -17.36 15.75
C GLU A 160 -0.12 -17.49 14.73
N THR A 161 -0.86 -16.38 14.50
CA THR A 161 -2.00 -16.42 13.58
C THR A 161 -1.58 -16.60 12.13
N ILE A 162 -0.42 -16.05 11.73
CA ILE A 162 0.05 -16.13 10.34
C ILE A 162 0.43 -17.54 9.91
N LYS A 163 0.79 -18.40 10.87
CA LYS A 163 1.04 -19.84 10.62
C LYS A 163 -0.20 -20.60 10.14
N ARG A 164 -1.39 -20.01 10.35
CA ARG A 164 -2.68 -20.58 9.90
C ARG A 164 -3.05 -20.18 8.47
N VAL A 165 -2.34 -19.21 7.89
CA VAL A 165 -2.59 -18.78 6.51
C VAL A 165 -2.09 -19.85 5.55
N ASN A 166 -2.99 -20.38 4.71
CA ASN A 166 -2.64 -21.37 3.70
C ASN A 166 -2.09 -20.68 2.44
N TYR A 167 -2.71 -19.55 2.05
CA TYR A 167 -2.40 -18.87 0.80
C TYR A 167 -2.31 -17.35 0.99
N LEU A 168 -1.23 -16.76 0.46
CA LEU A 168 -1.11 -15.31 0.27
C LEU A 168 -1.51 -14.98 -1.16
N VAL A 169 -2.51 -14.13 -1.31
CA VAL A 169 -2.99 -13.66 -2.61
C VAL A 169 -2.29 -12.37 -2.98
N LEU A 170 -1.48 -12.40 -4.02
CA LEU A 170 -0.59 -11.34 -4.48
C LEU A 170 -0.48 -11.36 -6.02
N PRO A 171 -0.04 -10.27 -6.66
CA PRO A 171 0.30 -10.28 -8.08
C PRO A 171 1.34 -11.35 -8.45
N GLU A 172 1.39 -11.73 -9.72
CA GLU A 172 2.28 -12.81 -10.21
C GLU A 172 3.75 -12.56 -9.86
N HIS A 173 4.24 -11.34 -10.03
CA HIS A 173 5.64 -10.96 -9.83
C HIS A 173 5.95 -10.43 -8.41
N ALA A 174 5.28 -10.94 -7.37
CA ALA A 174 5.41 -10.47 -5.99
C ALA A 174 6.46 -11.19 -5.12
N LYS A 175 7.47 -11.83 -5.71
CA LYS A 175 8.49 -12.64 -5.00
C LYS A 175 9.20 -11.87 -3.87
N GLU A 176 9.59 -10.63 -4.14
CA GLU A 176 10.28 -9.79 -3.13
C GLU A 176 9.36 -9.39 -1.99
N GLU A 177 8.07 -9.20 -2.25
CA GLU A 177 7.09 -8.93 -1.21
C GLU A 177 6.88 -10.16 -0.33
N ILE A 178 6.75 -11.34 -0.90
CA ILE A 178 6.67 -12.61 -0.16
C ILE A 178 7.93 -12.81 0.69
N ARG A 179 9.11 -12.53 0.14
CA ARG A 179 10.38 -12.60 0.88
C ARG A 179 10.39 -11.65 2.06
N LEU A 180 9.91 -10.42 1.88
CA LEU A 180 9.81 -9.43 2.95
C LEU A 180 8.81 -9.87 4.03
N ILE A 181 7.65 -10.40 3.66
CA ILE A 181 6.65 -10.92 4.59
C ILE A 181 7.24 -12.07 5.44
N ARG A 182 7.90 -13.04 4.82
CA ARG A 182 8.54 -14.15 5.55
C ARG A 182 9.65 -13.68 6.49
N LYS A 183 10.33 -12.59 6.14
CA LYS A 183 11.32 -11.96 7.00
C LYS A 183 10.68 -11.24 8.19
N LEU A 184 9.54 -10.57 7.98
CA LEU A 184 8.79 -9.88 9.03
C LEU A 184 8.10 -10.88 9.98
N TYR A 185 7.63 -11.98 9.42
CA TYR A 185 6.85 -13.02 10.12
C TYR A 185 7.48 -14.40 9.88
N PRO A 186 8.56 -14.74 10.59
CA PRO A 186 9.13 -16.06 10.54
C PRO A 186 8.09 -17.14 10.88
N GLY A 187 8.02 -18.20 10.08
CA GLY A 187 6.99 -19.23 10.19
C GLY A 187 5.76 -19.01 9.31
N CYS A 188 5.73 -17.96 8.48
CA CYS A 188 4.75 -17.85 7.40
C CYS A 188 5.14 -18.79 6.26
N GLU A 189 4.48 -19.95 6.19
CA GLU A 189 4.69 -20.99 5.17
C GLU A 189 3.64 -20.93 4.06
N ALA A 190 2.78 -19.91 4.09
CA ALA A 190 1.71 -19.74 3.11
C ALA A 190 2.22 -19.78 1.67
N GLU A 191 1.50 -20.52 0.82
CA GLU A 191 1.77 -20.57 -0.61
C GLU A 191 1.31 -19.26 -1.30
N HIS A 192 1.97 -18.90 -2.38
CA HIS A 192 1.55 -17.81 -3.23
C HIS A 192 0.42 -18.26 -4.15
N ARG A 193 -0.66 -17.49 -4.17
CA ARG A 193 -1.72 -17.57 -5.19
C ARG A 193 -1.79 -16.24 -5.94
N ILE A 194 -1.90 -16.33 -7.25
CA ILE A 194 -1.97 -15.15 -8.11
C ILE A 194 -3.34 -14.52 -7.98
N GLY A 195 -3.36 -13.23 -7.64
CA GLY A 195 -4.55 -12.42 -7.57
C GLY A 195 -4.19 -10.96 -7.43
N THR A 196 -4.94 -10.11 -8.07
CA THR A 196 -4.77 -8.66 -7.96
C THR A 196 -6.01 -8.08 -7.33
N PHE A 197 -5.79 -7.20 -6.36
CA PHE A 197 -6.84 -6.48 -5.68
C PHE A 197 -6.91 -5.02 -6.14
N ASP A 198 -5.94 -4.57 -6.93
CA ASP A 198 -5.77 -3.16 -7.26
C ASP A 198 -6.76 -2.71 -8.33
N GLN A 199 -7.86 -2.17 -7.86
CA GLN A 199 -8.91 -1.56 -8.67
C GLN A 199 -8.78 -0.05 -8.74
N ASN A 200 -7.79 0.52 -8.07
CA ASN A 200 -7.51 1.95 -8.15
C ASN A 200 -6.92 2.37 -9.49
N PHE A 201 -6.58 1.38 -10.31
CA PHE A 201 -5.93 1.57 -11.57
C PHE A 201 -6.75 0.95 -12.71
N ASP A 202 -7.65 1.72 -13.27
CA ASP A 202 -8.32 1.37 -14.51
C ASP A 202 -7.60 2.04 -15.66
N LEU A 203 -6.80 1.25 -16.37
CA LEU A 203 -6.06 1.68 -17.55
C LEU A 203 -6.95 2.25 -18.66
N SER A 204 -8.22 1.84 -18.72
CA SER A 204 -9.15 2.26 -19.76
C SER A 204 -9.84 3.59 -19.48
N ARG A 205 -10.10 3.88 -18.18
CA ARG A 205 -10.87 5.05 -17.75
C ARG A 205 -10.05 6.28 -17.44
N ASP A 206 -8.78 6.10 -17.06
CA ASP A 206 -8.02 7.12 -16.35
C ASP A 206 -6.90 7.79 -17.13
N ILE A 207 -6.70 7.42 -18.39
CA ILE A 207 -5.54 7.93 -19.10
C ILE A 207 -5.93 9.10 -20.00
N PRO A 208 -5.59 10.35 -19.61
CA PRO A 208 -5.68 11.47 -20.54
C PRO A 208 -4.82 11.15 -21.75
N LEU A 209 -5.43 11.17 -22.92
CA LEU A 209 -4.75 10.90 -24.19
C LEU A 209 -3.65 11.93 -24.48
N LYS A 210 -3.77 13.14 -23.94
CA LYS A 210 -2.77 14.20 -24.09
C LYS A 210 -2.04 14.46 -22.78
N ARG A 211 -0.72 14.32 -22.83
CA ARG A 211 0.16 14.88 -21.82
C ARG A 211 0.08 16.39 -21.86
N ILE A 212 0.09 17.04 -20.68
CA ILE A 212 0.43 18.44 -20.53
C ILE A 212 1.96 18.53 -20.58
N PRO A 213 2.58 19.10 -21.62
CA PRO A 213 4.03 19.25 -21.65
C PRO A 213 4.46 20.18 -20.51
N SER A 214 5.55 19.87 -19.86
CA SER A 214 6.22 20.85 -19.00
C SER A 214 6.76 21.98 -19.91
N THR A 215 6.24 23.17 -19.71
CA THR A 215 6.66 24.37 -20.46
C THR A 215 7.73 25.15 -19.72
N GLY A 216 8.10 24.70 -18.49
CA GLY A 216 9.00 25.42 -17.61
C GLY A 216 10.46 24.91 -17.65
N GLU A 217 11.39 25.79 -17.28
CA GLU A 217 12.77 25.40 -17.02
C GLU A 217 12.91 24.53 -15.77
N THR A 218 12.01 24.73 -14.79
CA THR A 218 11.98 24.02 -13.51
C THR A 218 11.18 22.72 -13.63
N ILE A 219 11.75 21.61 -13.17
CA ILE A 219 11.14 20.27 -13.18
C ILE A 219 10.15 20.15 -12.02
N LYS A 220 8.91 19.74 -12.28
CA LYS A 220 7.91 19.44 -11.26
C LYS A 220 8.03 17.98 -10.84
N LEU A 221 8.54 17.76 -9.63
CA LEU A 221 8.76 16.44 -9.07
C LEU A 221 7.67 16.10 -8.04
N LEU A 222 6.92 15.02 -8.29
CA LEU A 222 5.98 14.47 -7.32
C LEU A 222 6.71 13.54 -6.36
N LEU A 223 6.59 13.78 -5.05
CA LEU A 223 7.19 12.94 -4.00
C LEU A 223 6.13 12.22 -3.17
N GLY A 224 6.23 10.89 -3.14
CA GLY A 224 5.40 10.03 -2.30
C GLY A 224 3.92 10.03 -2.68
N ASN A 225 3.09 9.43 -1.83
CA ASN A 225 1.65 9.32 -2.04
C ASN A 225 0.80 9.67 -0.81
N SER A 226 1.39 9.76 0.37
CA SER A 226 0.71 10.03 1.64
C SER A 226 1.71 10.46 2.70
N SER A 227 1.25 10.90 3.87
CA SER A 227 2.12 11.19 5.03
C SER A 227 2.52 9.94 5.83
N ASP A 228 2.33 8.72 5.31
CA ASP A 228 2.81 7.50 5.96
C ASP A 228 4.34 7.54 6.10
N PRO A 229 4.90 7.34 7.31
CA PRO A 229 6.35 7.31 7.53
C PRO A 229 7.11 6.31 6.65
N ALA A 230 6.46 5.19 6.26
CA ALA A 230 7.07 4.20 5.37
C ALA A 230 7.34 4.75 3.95
N GLY A 231 6.79 5.93 3.62
CA GLY A 231 7.14 6.68 2.41
C GLY A 231 8.56 7.23 2.41
N ASN A 232 9.21 7.33 3.58
CA ASN A 232 10.58 7.83 3.78
C ASN A 232 10.82 9.21 3.13
N GLN A 233 9.82 10.10 3.15
CA GLN A 233 9.88 11.39 2.45
C GLN A 233 11.00 12.29 2.98
N MET A 234 11.29 12.27 4.30
CA MET A 234 12.40 13.06 4.85
C MET A 234 13.77 12.59 4.30
N ASP A 235 13.96 11.27 4.16
CA ASP A 235 15.16 10.72 3.55
C ASP A 235 15.25 11.08 2.05
N ALA A 236 14.12 11.03 1.34
CA ALA A 236 14.03 11.46 -0.05
C ALA A 236 14.34 12.96 -0.22
N ILE A 237 13.79 13.82 0.64
CA ILE A 237 14.06 15.26 0.64
C ILE A 237 15.56 15.53 0.88
N CYS A 238 16.16 14.86 1.86
CA CYS A 238 17.60 14.96 2.13
C CYS A 238 18.43 14.51 0.93
N TYR A 239 17.98 13.46 0.23
CA TYR A 239 18.63 12.98 -0.96
C TYR A 239 18.52 13.98 -2.11
N LEU A 240 17.33 14.51 -2.37
CA LEU A 240 17.06 15.49 -3.41
C LEU A 240 17.79 16.81 -3.19
N LYS A 241 17.93 17.29 -1.93
CA LYS A 241 18.67 18.50 -1.58
C LYS A 241 20.10 18.51 -2.12
N LYS A 242 20.71 17.34 -2.28
CA LYS A 242 22.09 17.18 -2.77
C LYS A 242 22.21 17.25 -4.30
N ARG A 243 21.05 17.38 -4.99
CA ARG A 243 21.04 17.44 -6.45
C ARG A 243 21.30 18.86 -6.92
N GLU A 244 22.31 19.03 -7.79
CA GLU A 244 22.74 20.33 -8.30
C GLU A 244 22.49 20.52 -9.82
N LYS A 245 22.01 19.46 -10.51
CA LYS A 245 22.03 19.44 -11.99
C LYS A 245 20.95 20.27 -12.67
N GLU A 246 19.71 20.20 -12.21
CA GLU A 246 18.57 20.81 -12.89
C GLU A 246 17.66 21.43 -11.84
N PRO A 247 17.11 22.65 -12.06
CA PRO A 247 16.18 23.24 -11.12
C PRO A 247 14.91 22.39 -11.03
N PHE A 248 14.42 22.18 -9.80
CA PHE A 248 13.21 21.39 -9.56
C PHE A 248 12.42 21.95 -8.39
N ASP A 249 11.11 21.71 -8.44
CA ASP A 249 10.17 21.90 -7.34
C ASP A 249 9.63 20.57 -6.89
N VAL A 250 9.53 20.36 -5.57
CA VAL A 250 9.03 19.12 -4.97
C VAL A 250 7.58 19.29 -4.50
N TYR A 251 6.67 18.62 -5.14
CA TYR A 251 5.27 18.52 -4.75
C TYR A 251 5.08 17.26 -3.90
N CYS A 252 4.95 17.40 -2.58
CA CYS A 252 4.87 16.27 -1.66
C CYS A 252 3.42 15.97 -1.29
N LEU A 253 2.94 14.76 -1.63
CA LEU A 253 1.56 14.33 -1.31
C LEU A 253 1.44 13.95 0.16
N LEU A 254 0.66 14.72 0.92
CA LEU A 254 0.50 14.59 2.36
C LEU A 254 -0.98 14.68 2.80
N SER A 255 -1.92 14.56 1.86
CA SER A 255 -3.35 14.78 2.11
C SER A 255 -4.03 13.71 2.98
N TYR A 256 -3.38 12.59 3.24
CA TYR A 256 -3.84 11.54 4.14
C TYR A 256 -2.66 10.76 4.71
N GLY A 257 -2.91 9.97 5.75
CA GLY A 257 -1.90 9.16 6.42
C GLY A 257 -1.71 9.55 7.88
N ASP A 258 -0.47 9.56 8.34
CA ASP A 258 -0.10 9.82 9.72
C ASP A 258 0.04 11.33 9.99
N ARG A 259 -0.68 11.83 11.00
CA ARG A 259 -0.72 13.26 11.33
C ARG A 259 0.61 13.79 11.86
N ASP A 260 1.28 13.02 12.73
CA ASP A 260 2.55 13.48 13.28
C ASP A 260 3.62 13.50 12.21
N ALA A 261 3.63 12.47 11.35
CA ALA A 261 4.57 12.41 10.24
C ALA A 261 4.32 13.53 9.21
N PHE A 262 3.07 13.93 9.01
CA PHE A 262 2.72 15.09 8.20
C PHE A 262 3.47 16.35 8.68
N GLU A 263 3.37 16.66 9.99
CA GLU A 263 4.04 17.82 10.59
C GLU A 263 5.55 17.73 10.41
N TRP A 264 6.16 16.58 10.69
CA TRP A 264 7.61 16.38 10.55
C TRP A 264 8.10 16.53 9.11
N ILE A 265 7.33 16.03 8.14
CA ILE A 265 7.70 16.11 6.71
C ILE A 265 7.61 17.56 6.23
N CYS A 266 6.57 18.30 6.62
CA CYS A 266 6.44 19.72 6.29
C CYS A 266 7.61 20.54 6.85
N GLU A 267 7.86 20.46 8.16
CA GLU A 267 8.96 21.18 8.81
C GLU A 267 10.33 20.84 8.16
N TYR A 268 10.57 19.56 7.89
CA TYR A 268 11.81 19.10 7.30
C TYR A 268 11.94 19.56 5.84
N GLY A 269 10.87 19.45 5.06
CA GLY A 269 10.84 19.89 3.66
C GLY A 269 11.11 21.38 3.51
N GLU A 270 10.42 22.19 4.28
CA GLU A 270 10.62 23.66 4.30
C GLU A 270 12.05 24.03 4.73
N SER A 271 12.59 23.36 5.77
CA SER A 271 13.96 23.63 6.24
C SER A 271 15.04 23.22 5.23
N CYS A 272 14.79 22.20 4.41
CA CYS A 272 15.76 21.65 3.47
C CYS A 272 15.70 22.30 2.09
N LEU A 273 14.51 22.58 1.58
CA LEU A 273 14.26 23.00 0.20
C LEU A 273 13.66 24.42 0.09
N GLY A 274 13.21 25.01 1.21
CA GLY A 274 12.63 26.36 1.22
C GLY A 274 11.47 26.48 0.24
N ASN A 275 11.52 27.47 -0.64
CA ASN A 275 10.48 27.78 -1.63
C ASN A 275 10.28 26.70 -2.71
N GLN A 276 11.20 25.74 -2.81
CA GLN A 276 11.08 24.63 -3.76
C GLN A 276 10.21 23.49 -3.20
N PHE A 277 9.77 23.56 -1.94
CA PHE A 277 8.93 22.52 -1.31
C PHE A 277 7.47 22.95 -1.25
N HIS A 278 6.62 22.12 -1.90
CA HIS A 278 5.18 22.37 -2.02
C HIS A 278 4.39 21.21 -1.39
N PRO A 279 3.98 21.28 -0.11
CA PRO A 279 3.18 20.23 0.53
C PRO A 279 1.75 20.27 0.00
N ILE A 280 1.28 19.14 -0.53
CA ILE A 280 -0.09 18.96 -0.99
C ILE A 280 -0.91 18.34 0.14
N THR A 281 -1.65 19.17 0.84
CA THR A 281 -2.35 18.83 2.08
C THR A 281 -3.85 18.56 1.90
N LYS A 282 -4.43 19.06 0.80
CA LYS A 282 -5.86 18.89 0.52
C LYS A 282 -6.10 17.60 -0.24
N TYR A 283 -7.13 16.86 0.19
CA TYR A 283 -7.59 15.70 -0.55
C TYR A 283 -8.11 16.11 -1.93
N MET A 284 -7.74 15.35 -2.93
CA MET A 284 -8.20 15.51 -4.30
C MET A 284 -9.11 14.35 -4.69
N LYS A 285 -10.23 14.64 -5.36
CA LYS A 285 -11.02 13.60 -6.03
C LYS A 285 -10.19 12.97 -7.15
N ARG A 286 -10.53 11.75 -7.58
CA ARG A 286 -9.77 10.97 -8.57
C ARG A 286 -9.40 11.77 -9.82
N GLU A 287 -10.36 12.43 -10.45
CA GLU A 287 -10.12 13.23 -11.66
C GLU A 287 -9.13 14.38 -11.44
N GLN A 288 -9.29 15.09 -10.31
CA GLN A 288 -8.38 16.17 -9.90
C GLN A 288 -6.96 15.65 -9.65
N TYR A 289 -6.86 14.46 -9.03
CA TYR A 289 -5.58 13.80 -8.76
C TYR A 289 -4.88 13.39 -10.06
N ILE A 290 -5.60 12.82 -11.04
CA ILE A 290 -5.04 12.44 -12.33
C ILE A 290 -4.58 13.68 -13.10
N HIS A 291 -5.39 14.76 -13.08
CA HIS A 291 -5.01 16.02 -13.69
C HIS A 291 -3.74 16.60 -13.05
N PHE A 292 -3.70 16.65 -11.72
CA PHE A 292 -2.53 17.10 -10.96
C PHE A 292 -1.29 16.24 -11.29
N MET A 293 -1.41 14.91 -11.31
CA MET A 293 -0.30 14.02 -11.67
C MET A 293 0.16 14.24 -13.12
N ASN A 294 -0.76 14.57 -14.02
CA ASN A 294 -0.42 14.85 -15.41
C ASN A 294 0.41 16.13 -15.57
N GLU A 295 0.28 17.09 -14.65
CA GLU A 295 1.12 18.31 -14.61
C GLU A 295 2.54 18.06 -14.09
N MET A 296 2.76 16.95 -13.37
CA MET A 296 4.08 16.60 -12.87
C MET A 296 4.97 16.07 -14.00
N ASP A 297 6.28 16.27 -13.89
CA ASP A 297 7.26 15.80 -14.87
C ASP A 297 7.84 14.45 -14.51
N VAL A 298 8.05 14.20 -13.23
CA VAL A 298 8.68 12.99 -12.69
C VAL A 298 8.05 12.61 -11.36
N VAL A 299 8.03 11.32 -11.07
CA VAL A 299 7.50 10.78 -9.82
C VAL A 299 8.60 10.06 -9.05
N VAL A 300 8.70 10.32 -7.76
CA VAL A 300 9.64 9.67 -6.85
C VAL A 300 8.88 8.98 -5.73
N MET A 301 9.01 7.65 -5.64
CA MET A 301 8.46 6.81 -4.61
C MET A 301 9.58 6.14 -3.81
N TYR A 302 9.82 6.64 -2.59
CA TYR A 302 11.01 6.29 -1.80
C TYR A 302 10.78 5.17 -0.79
N HIS A 303 9.82 4.25 -1.10
CA HIS A 303 9.41 3.16 -0.22
C HIS A 303 10.40 1.99 -0.21
N ASN A 304 10.49 1.29 0.94
CA ASN A 304 11.21 0.01 1.06
C ASN A 304 10.26 -1.21 1.04
N ARG A 305 8.95 -0.99 1.07
CA ARG A 305 7.90 -2.00 1.03
C ARG A 305 6.95 -1.76 -0.15
N GLN A 306 6.05 -2.69 -0.40
CA GLN A 306 4.96 -2.46 -1.35
C GLN A 306 4.06 -1.32 -0.86
N GLN A 307 3.99 -0.26 -1.64
CA GLN A 307 3.16 0.92 -1.40
C GLN A 307 2.97 1.72 -2.69
N ALA A 308 1.89 2.47 -2.79
CA ALA A 308 1.61 3.39 -3.89
C ALA A 308 1.57 2.74 -5.28
N ALA A 309 1.19 1.46 -5.40
CA ALA A 309 1.09 0.78 -6.69
C ALA A 309 0.18 1.56 -7.66
N GLY A 310 -1.04 1.92 -7.26
CA GLY A 310 -1.98 2.67 -8.09
C GLY A 310 -1.41 4.02 -8.56
N ALA A 311 -0.74 4.78 -7.67
CA ALA A 311 -0.10 6.04 -8.02
C ALA A 311 1.05 5.84 -9.04
N THR A 312 1.86 4.81 -8.83
CA THR A 312 2.96 4.44 -9.72
C THR A 312 2.46 4.03 -11.10
N MET A 313 1.45 3.15 -11.15
CA MET A 313 0.83 2.72 -12.41
C MET A 313 0.21 3.88 -13.18
N THR A 314 -0.50 4.77 -12.48
CA THR A 314 -1.07 6.00 -13.08
C THR A 314 0.03 6.89 -13.67
N ALA A 315 1.13 7.12 -12.96
CA ALA A 315 2.25 7.90 -13.46
C ALA A 315 2.87 7.28 -14.73
N LEU A 316 3.11 5.97 -14.71
CA LEU A 316 3.64 5.23 -15.85
C LEU A 316 2.70 5.28 -17.06
N ALA A 317 1.40 5.15 -16.84
CA ALA A 317 0.39 5.26 -17.89
C ALA A 317 0.31 6.66 -18.50
N LEU A 318 0.57 7.71 -17.70
CA LEU A 318 0.72 9.08 -18.17
C LEU A 318 2.06 9.34 -18.89
N GLY A 319 2.94 8.33 -19.01
CA GLY A 319 4.25 8.46 -19.62
C GLY A 319 5.25 9.25 -18.79
N LYS A 320 5.11 9.21 -17.45
CA LYS A 320 6.06 9.83 -16.54
C LYS A 320 7.16 8.84 -16.14
N PRO A 321 8.42 9.26 -16.03
CA PRO A 321 9.45 8.43 -15.40
C PRO A 321 9.16 8.30 -13.92
N VAL A 322 9.29 7.08 -13.38
CA VAL A 322 9.10 6.82 -11.96
C VAL A 322 10.41 6.34 -11.34
N PHE A 323 10.88 7.05 -10.34
CA PHE A 323 12.05 6.67 -9.56
C PHE A 323 11.59 5.90 -8.32
N LEU A 324 12.04 4.65 -8.21
CA LEU A 324 11.76 3.71 -7.13
C LEU A 324 13.08 3.22 -6.55
N LYS A 325 13.08 2.73 -5.31
CA LYS A 325 14.25 2.02 -4.81
C LYS A 325 14.37 0.66 -5.48
N ALA A 326 15.55 0.33 -6.03
CA ALA A 326 15.81 -0.93 -6.73
C ALA A 326 15.46 -2.19 -5.91
N LYS A 327 15.55 -2.11 -4.57
CA LYS A 327 15.19 -3.20 -3.65
C LYS A 327 13.73 -3.18 -3.17
N SER A 328 12.92 -2.24 -3.64
CA SER A 328 11.50 -2.27 -3.30
C SER A 328 10.77 -3.36 -4.09
N PRO A 329 9.77 -4.03 -3.50
CA PRO A 329 9.00 -5.05 -4.20
C PRO A 329 8.40 -4.55 -5.52
N LEU A 330 7.89 -3.30 -5.51
CA LEU A 330 7.27 -2.71 -6.71
C LEU A 330 8.26 -2.50 -7.86
N TYR A 331 9.51 -2.08 -7.54
CA TYR A 331 10.55 -1.94 -8.57
C TYR A 331 10.85 -3.29 -9.23
N THR A 332 11.04 -4.33 -8.43
CA THR A 332 11.33 -5.67 -8.93
C THR A 332 10.19 -6.20 -9.78
N GLN A 333 8.95 -6.06 -9.32
CA GLN A 333 7.75 -6.47 -10.04
C GLN A 333 7.63 -5.78 -11.41
N LEU A 334 7.79 -4.46 -11.47
CA LEU A 334 7.73 -3.70 -12.71
C LEU A 334 8.90 -4.01 -13.64
N SER A 335 10.09 -4.30 -13.09
CA SER A 335 11.26 -4.72 -13.87
C SER A 335 11.05 -6.10 -14.51
N GLU A 336 10.47 -7.05 -13.79
CA GLU A 336 10.19 -8.42 -14.28
C GLU A 336 9.22 -8.39 -15.46
N ILE A 337 8.20 -7.52 -15.45
CA ILE A 337 7.30 -7.34 -16.60
C ILE A 337 7.88 -6.46 -17.69
N GLY A 338 9.10 -5.96 -17.51
CA GLY A 338 9.87 -5.25 -18.53
C GLY A 338 9.49 -3.78 -18.73
N VAL A 339 8.90 -3.11 -17.73
CA VAL A 339 8.63 -1.66 -17.78
C VAL A 339 9.96 -0.89 -17.81
N LYS A 340 10.16 -0.07 -18.86
CA LYS A 340 11.41 0.68 -19.09
C LYS A 340 11.43 2.08 -18.45
N SER A 341 10.27 2.61 -18.08
CA SER A 341 10.13 3.97 -17.55
C SER A 341 10.28 4.03 -16.02
N ILE A 342 10.88 2.99 -15.41
CA ILE A 342 11.25 2.95 -14.00
C ILE A 342 12.75 3.06 -13.84
N TYR A 343 13.18 3.79 -12.82
CA TYR A 343 14.58 4.08 -12.53
C TYR A 343 14.86 3.85 -11.05
N ASP A 344 16.09 3.37 -10.73
CA ASP A 344 16.51 3.38 -9.33
C ASP A 344 16.68 4.83 -8.84
N VAL A 345 16.16 5.14 -7.64
CA VAL A 345 16.37 6.44 -7.00
C VAL A 345 17.85 6.82 -6.87
N ALA A 346 18.76 5.85 -6.81
CA ALA A 346 20.19 6.09 -6.82
C ALA A 346 20.66 6.87 -8.08
N LEU A 347 19.95 6.73 -9.17
CA LEU A 347 20.25 7.40 -10.44
C LEU A 347 19.81 8.89 -10.46
N LEU A 348 19.02 9.35 -9.48
CA LEU A 348 18.57 10.76 -9.44
C LEU A 348 19.73 11.78 -9.50
N HIS A 349 20.94 11.45 -9.03
CA HIS A 349 22.10 12.34 -9.08
C HIS A 349 22.93 12.21 -10.35
N THR A 350 22.80 11.13 -11.10
CA THR A 350 23.66 10.82 -12.25
C THR A 350 22.95 11.02 -13.57
N VAL A 351 21.66 10.70 -13.63
CA VAL A 351 20.85 10.79 -14.85
C VAL A 351 20.23 12.18 -14.98
N SER A 352 20.18 12.73 -16.19
CA SER A 352 19.35 13.90 -16.49
C SER A 352 17.89 13.51 -16.38
N ILE A 353 17.11 14.20 -15.54
CA ILE A 353 15.67 13.98 -15.43
C ILE A 353 14.98 14.28 -16.76
N ARG A 354 15.44 15.29 -17.50
CA ARG A 354 14.90 15.63 -18.82
C ARG A 354 15.07 14.49 -19.81
N SER A 355 16.22 13.80 -19.79
CA SER A 355 16.40 12.58 -20.60
C SER A 355 15.44 11.48 -20.18
N ALA A 356 15.30 11.21 -18.87
CA ALA A 356 14.36 10.23 -18.38
C ALA A 356 12.91 10.54 -18.76
N ILE A 357 12.52 11.83 -18.80
CA ILE A 357 11.21 12.28 -19.27
C ILE A 357 11.01 11.94 -20.76
N CYS A 358 12.00 12.23 -21.59
CA CYS A 358 11.94 11.91 -23.03
C CYS A 358 11.85 10.39 -23.25
N ASP A 359 12.69 9.63 -22.55
CA ASP A 359 12.70 8.16 -22.64
C ASP A 359 11.36 7.54 -22.18
N ALA A 360 10.79 8.03 -21.08
CA ALA A 360 9.50 7.57 -20.59
C ALA A 360 8.37 7.83 -21.58
N GLN A 361 8.42 8.94 -22.31
CA GLN A 361 7.45 9.26 -23.35
C GLN A 361 7.59 8.39 -24.58
N MET A 362 8.82 8.17 -25.05
CA MET A 362 9.08 7.26 -26.18
C MET A 362 8.63 5.83 -25.85
N ASN A 363 8.82 5.39 -24.60
CA ASN A 363 8.45 4.05 -24.14
C ASN A 363 7.00 3.96 -23.63
N ARG A 364 6.20 5.04 -23.68
CA ARG A 364 4.84 5.05 -23.10
C ARG A 364 3.95 3.94 -23.66
N LYS A 365 3.94 3.75 -24.98
CA LYS A 365 3.11 2.73 -25.61
C LYS A 365 3.50 1.32 -25.15
N ASP A 366 4.79 0.98 -25.19
CA ASP A 366 5.32 -0.31 -24.70
C ASP A 366 4.99 -0.50 -23.18
N THR A 367 5.15 0.55 -22.38
CA THR A 367 4.79 0.53 -20.96
C THR A 367 3.31 0.22 -20.75
N LEU A 368 2.41 0.89 -21.48
CA LEU A 368 0.97 0.65 -21.41
C LEU A 368 0.60 -0.78 -21.81
N GLU A 369 1.17 -1.29 -22.88
CA GLU A 369 0.93 -2.67 -23.35
C GLU A 369 1.33 -3.70 -22.28
N ARG A 370 2.47 -3.49 -21.59
CA ARG A 370 2.94 -4.36 -20.50
C ARG A 370 2.03 -4.27 -19.29
N LEU A 371 1.70 -3.06 -18.85
CA LEU A 371 0.79 -2.86 -17.72
C LEU A 371 -0.60 -3.44 -18.02
N TYR A 372 -1.11 -3.28 -19.23
CA TYR A 372 -2.40 -3.82 -19.63
C TYR A 372 -2.40 -5.35 -19.61
N LYS A 373 -1.31 -5.98 -20.10
CA LYS A 373 -1.15 -7.42 -20.10
C LYS A 373 -1.20 -8.03 -18.71
N GLU A 374 -0.72 -7.30 -17.69
CA GLU A 374 -0.61 -7.80 -16.30
C GLU A 374 -1.76 -7.35 -15.40
N TYR A 375 -2.33 -6.17 -15.66
CA TYR A 375 -3.25 -5.51 -14.72
C TYR A 375 -4.58 -5.09 -15.34
N SER A 376 -4.90 -5.53 -16.56
CA SER A 376 -6.22 -5.24 -17.14
C SER A 376 -7.34 -5.91 -16.35
N GLU A 377 -8.54 -5.38 -16.53
CA GLU A 377 -9.75 -5.93 -15.91
C GLU A 377 -9.92 -7.42 -16.27
N ASP A 378 -9.71 -7.79 -17.53
CA ASP A 378 -9.84 -9.18 -17.98
C ASP A 378 -8.86 -10.13 -17.28
N VAL A 379 -7.62 -9.67 -17.05
CA VAL A 379 -6.61 -10.44 -16.32
C VAL A 379 -7.00 -10.59 -14.86
N ARG A 380 -7.48 -9.52 -14.22
CA ARG A 380 -7.96 -9.51 -12.84
C ARG A 380 -9.14 -10.47 -12.67
N LEU A 381 -10.14 -10.39 -13.53
CA LEU A 381 -11.30 -11.28 -13.51
C LEU A 381 -10.92 -12.75 -13.73
N ARG A 382 -9.98 -13.01 -14.62
CA ARG A 382 -9.47 -14.37 -14.85
C ARG A 382 -8.80 -14.93 -13.59
N HIS A 383 -7.91 -14.18 -12.94
CA HIS A 383 -7.24 -14.60 -11.71
C HIS A 383 -8.25 -14.82 -10.58
N LEU A 384 -9.22 -13.92 -10.42
CA LEU A 384 -10.28 -14.07 -9.44
C LEU A 384 -11.10 -15.35 -9.71
N LYS A 385 -11.47 -15.61 -10.95
CA LYS A 385 -12.18 -16.82 -11.34
C LYS A 385 -11.39 -18.09 -11.01
N GLU A 386 -10.07 -18.08 -11.16
CA GLU A 386 -9.21 -19.22 -10.80
C GLU A 386 -9.13 -19.42 -9.29
N LEU A 387 -9.08 -18.36 -8.51
CA LEU A 387 -9.07 -18.43 -7.04
C LEU A 387 -10.40 -18.97 -6.48
N LEU A 388 -11.52 -18.65 -7.11
CA LEU A 388 -12.87 -19.05 -6.66
C LEU A 388 -13.27 -20.47 -7.08
N LYS A 389 -12.58 -21.10 -8.01
CA LYS A 389 -12.76 -22.53 -8.33
C LYS A 389 -12.38 -23.43 -7.16
#